data_4838d690de96e33f3e81cb4a5f69c81c
#
_entry.id   4838d690de96e33f3e81cb4a5f69c81c
#
_cell.length_a   1.000
_cell.length_b   1.000
_cell.length_c   1.000
_cell.angle_alpha   90.00
_cell.angle_beta   90.00
_cell.angle_gamma   90.00
#
_symmetry.space_group_name_H-M   'P 1'
#
loop_
_entity.id
_entity.type
_entity.pdbx_description
1 polymer ?
#
loop_
_entity_poly.entity_id
_entity_poly.type
_entity_poly.pdbx_seq_one_letter_code
_entity_poly.pdbx_strand_id
1 'polypeptide(L)'
;MKLTLKSSWLAQRPYLIAALITLVLVLWMASGPSVAEQKSEIKAQIPSHDEKQITAQVKVETRLGQHIHKTIELYGRTEPDRITTLKAEIHGKIIQVLAKRGSKVAKGEIIAKIALNDLPAQLTRSQALLNQREVEYEGALKLNKQGYQGKVHLAQSYAALESVNAEIKRLELDIAHTIIKAPFTGILNTRYVEVGDYVASGDDIAMIADLDPLIVRAHATEQQISQLSVGQVAQVTLLNGAQAQGKLRYIASVGNDATNTFKIEVEIDNKKANLLAGLSSELTIDLARLSAIKISPALLALDEQGNIGVKSVKKSIVHFTPIEIIKSESDGIWLTGLGEQADIIVLGQGFVRAGDRVEAIFDKVDDKASNSTDKQAATVTAATQK
;
A
#
# COMPACT_ATOMS: atom_id res chain seq x y z
N MET A 1 -70.53 -41.96 -46.18
CA MET A 1 -71.13 -40.90 -46.97
C MET A 1 -70.31 -39.64 -46.70
N LYS A 2 -69.43 -39.30 -47.67
CA LYS A 2 -68.42 -38.18 -47.50
C LYS A 2 -69.08 -36.93 -48.06
N LEU A 3 -69.22 -35.91 -47.18
CA LEU A 3 -69.60 -34.57 -47.58
C LEU A 3 -68.32 -33.71 -47.74
N THR A 4 -67.95 -33.45 -49.00
CA THR A 4 -66.88 -32.56 -49.41
C THR A 4 -67.45 -31.15 -49.48
N LEU A 5 -67.07 -30.24 -48.56
CA LEU A 5 -67.28 -28.81 -48.69
C LEU A 5 -66.25 -28.20 -49.60
N LYS A 6 -66.68 -27.67 -50.73
CA LYS A 6 -65.93 -26.90 -51.71
C LYS A 6 -65.60 -25.49 -51.11
N SER A 7 -64.38 -25.25 -50.64
CA SER A 7 -63.88 -23.96 -50.23
C SER A 7 -62.76 -23.49 -51.18
N SER A 8 -63.10 -22.90 -52.26
CA SER A 8 -62.08 -22.50 -53.23
C SER A 8 -62.21 -21.11 -53.86
N TRP A 9 -63.14 -20.27 -53.37
CA TRP A 9 -63.27 -18.95 -53.98
C TRP A 9 -62.59 -17.83 -53.14
N LEU A 10 -62.52 -17.94 -51.83
CA LEU A 10 -61.88 -16.96 -50.94
C LEU A 10 -60.34 -17.08 -50.85
N ALA A 11 -59.78 -18.26 -51.10
CA ALA A 11 -58.36 -18.48 -51.02
C ALA A 11 -57.53 -17.91 -52.17
N GLN A 12 -58.17 -17.52 -53.27
CA GLN A 12 -57.49 -16.98 -54.44
C GLN A 12 -57.37 -15.45 -54.52
N ARG A 13 -57.90 -14.72 -53.50
CA ARG A 13 -57.84 -13.25 -53.47
C ARG A 13 -57.46 -12.76 -52.08
N PRO A 14 -56.17 -12.89 -51.68
CA PRO A 14 -55.72 -12.50 -50.33
C PRO A 14 -55.92 -11.00 -49.99
N TYR A 15 -56.02 -10.14 -50.98
CA TYR A 15 -56.31 -8.73 -50.77
C TYR A 15 -57.75 -8.47 -50.28
N LEU A 16 -58.75 -9.35 -50.56
CA LEU A 16 -60.13 -9.19 -50.03
C LEU A 16 -60.16 -9.53 -48.53
N ILE A 17 -59.34 -10.49 -48.05
CA ILE A 17 -59.21 -10.80 -46.63
C ILE A 17 -58.50 -9.67 -45.89
N ALA A 18 -57.44 -9.11 -46.50
CA ALA A 18 -56.72 -7.97 -45.92
C ALA A 18 -57.64 -6.74 -45.84
N ALA A 19 -58.46 -6.45 -46.89
CA ALA A 19 -59.42 -5.35 -46.89
C ALA A 19 -60.53 -5.58 -45.84
N LEU A 20 -60.97 -6.82 -45.63
CA LEU A 20 -61.96 -7.12 -44.58
C LEU A 20 -61.39 -6.95 -43.16
N ILE A 21 -60.14 -7.35 -42.94
CA ILE A 21 -59.47 -7.14 -41.65
C ILE A 21 -59.22 -5.67 -41.35
N THR A 22 -58.81 -4.86 -42.34
CA THR A 22 -58.67 -3.43 -42.17
C THR A 22 -59.99 -2.73 -41.92
N LEU A 23 -61.09 -3.16 -42.61
CA LEU A 23 -62.40 -2.62 -42.37
C LEU A 23 -62.91 -2.92 -40.96
N VAL A 24 -62.69 -4.15 -40.45
CA VAL A 24 -63.02 -4.53 -39.09
C VAL A 24 -62.22 -3.76 -38.04
N LEU A 25 -60.95 -3.51 -38.31
CA LEU A 25 -60.05 -2.72 -37.45
C LEU A 25 -60.50 -1.24 -37.40
N VAL A 26 -60.89 -0.67 -38.51
CA VAL A 26 -61.40 0.71 -38.60
C VAL A 26 -62.73 0.83 -37.89
N LEU A 27 -63.64 -0.14 -38.06
CA LEU A 27 -64.92 -0.18 -37.37
C LEU A 27 -64.73 -0.39 -35.82
N TRP A 28 -63.75 -1.16 -35.42
CA TRP A 28 -63.42 -1.33 -33.99
C TRP A 28 -62.80 -0.07 -33.39
N MET A 29 -61.95 0.65 -34.14
CA MET A 29 -61.44 1.93 -33.72
C MET A 29 -62.47 3.05 -33.68
N ALA A 30 -63.50 3.00 -34.54
CA ALA A 30 -64.61 3.95 -34.57
C ALA A 30 -65.67 3.65 -33.49
N SER A 31 -65.68 2.41 -32.97
CA SER A 31 -66.61 1.95 -31.91
C SER A 31 -66.11 2.20 -30.50
N GLY A 32 -64.91 2.85 -30.33
CA GLY A 32 -64.42 3.23 -29.02
C GLY A 32 -65.36 4.26 -28.34
N PRO A 33 -65.67 4.09 -27.05
CA PRO A 33 -66.51 5.03 -26.38
C PRO A 33 -65.83 6.40 -26.30
N SER A 34 -66.38 7.38 -27.01
CA SER A 34 -66.03 8.78 -26.83
C SER A 34 -66.37 9.22 -25.41
N VAL A 35 -65.38 9.39 -24.58
CA VAL A 35 -65.54 10.06 -23.30
C VAL A 35 -65.87 11.51 -23.59
N ALA A 36 -67.13 11.78 -23.75
CA ALA A 36 -67.65 13.15 -23.76
C ALA A 36 -67.50 13.74 -22.34
N GLU A 37 -66.77 14.80 -22.32
CA GLU A 37 -66.57 15.70 -21.18
C GLU A 37 -67.94 16.17 -20.65
N GLN A 38 -68.52 15.45 -19.70
CA GLN A 38 -69.76 15.88 -19.03
C GLN A 38 -69.32 16.71 -17.82
N LYS A 39 -69.23 18.01 -18.06
CA LYS A 39 -69.09 19.03 -17.03
C LYS A 39 -70.40 19.13 -16.29
N SER A 40 -70.62 18.24 -15.32
CA SER A 40 -71.73 18.33 -14.34
C SER A 40 -71.21 19.06 -13.15
N GLU A 41 -71.69 20.28 -12.94
CA GLU A 41 -71.62 20.98 -11.66
C GLU A 41 -72.45 20.23 -10.64
N ILE A 42 -71.85 19.27 -9.96
CA ILE A 42 -72.34 18.73 -8.70
C ILE A 42 -71.63 19.51 -7.60
N LYS A 43 -72.40 20.49 -7.08
CA LYS A 43 -72.07 21.17 -5.83
C LYS A 43 -72.30 20.17 -4.71
N ALA A 44 -71.37 19.21 -4.56
CA ALA A 44 -71.32 18.30 -3.43
C ALA A 44 -70.62 19.04 -2.30
N GLN A 45 -71.31 19.26 -1.23
CA GLN A 45 -70.79 19.57 0.08
C GLN A 45 -69.78 18.47 0.44
N ILE A 46 -68.48 18.78 0.28
CA ILE A 46 -67.41 17.98 0.89
C ILE A 46 -67.50 18.25 2.38
N PRO A 47 -67.79 17.25 3.22
CA PRO A 47 -67.54 17.42 4.63
C PRO A 47 -66.05 17.73 4.76
N SER A 48 -65.70 18.79 5.41
CA SER A 48 -64.35 19.05 5.87
C SER A 48 -63.95 17.88 6.77
N HIS A 49 -63.36 16.85 6.13
CA HIS A 49 -62.56 15.94 6.88
C HIS A 49 -61.36 16.80 7.32
N ASP A 50 -61.31 17.12 8.56
CA ASP A 50 -60.05 17.40 9.26
C ASP A 50 -59.14 16.23 8.89
N GLU A 51 -58.33 16.38 7.87
CA GLU A 51 -57.17 15.52 7.59
C GLU A 51 -56.26 15.67 8.80
N LYS A 52 -56.57 14.91 9.84
CA LYS A 52 -55.64 14.62 10.89
C LYS A 52 -54.45 14.02 10.15
N GLN A 53 -53.49 14.87 9.79
CA GLN A 53 -52.22 14.40 9.20
C GLN A 53 -51.73 13.29 10.13
N ILE A 54 -51.84 12.05 9.68
CA ILE A 54 -51.34 10.90 10.41
C ILE A 54 -49.83 11.08 10.38
N THR A 55 -49.30 11.77 11.37
CA THR A 55 -47.85 11.97 11.52
C THR A 55 -47.26 10.61 11.85
N ALA A 56 -46.45 10.09 10.99
CA ALA A 56 -45.81 8.79 11.21
C ALA A 56 -45.00 8.85 12.51
N GLN A 57 -45.20 7.87 13.39
CA GLN A 57 -44.42 7.74 14.61
C GLN A 57 -43.13 6.96 14.28
N VAL A 58 -41.98 7.50 14.69
CA VAL A 58 -40.68 6.89 14.53
C VAL A 58 -39.94 6.83 15.86
N LYS A 59 -39.30 5.70 16.12
CA LYS A 59 -38.42 5.58 17.29
C LYS A 59 -37.05 6.15 16.95
N VAL A 60 -36.57 7.06 17.78
CA VAL A 60 -35.31 7.80 17.59
C VAL A 60 -34.39 7.54 18.76
N GLU A 61 -33.14 7.32 18.45
CA GLU A 61 -32.06 7.17 19.42
C GLU A 61 -30.99 8.23 19.19
N THR A 62 -30.64 8.96 20.24
CA THR A 62 -29.57 9.92 20.21
C THR A 62 -28.23 9.18 20.32
N ARG A 63 -27.38 9.28 19.31
CA ARG A 63 -26.05 8.72 19.29
C ARG A 63 -25.01 9.82 19.33
N LEU A 64 -23.98 9.61 20.16
CA LEU A 64 -22.85 10.51 20.30
C LEU A 64 -21.67 10.03 19.43
N GLY A 65 -21.01 10.96 18.77
CA GLY A 65 -19.79 10.72 18.05
C GLY A 65 -18.63 10.41 18.99
N GLN A 66 -17.86 9.41 18.62
CA GLN A 66 -16.60 9.07 19.27
C GLN A 66 -15.43 9.36 18.34
N HIS A 67 -14.32 9.80 18.90
CA HIS A 67 -13.10 9.97 18.11
C HIS A 67 -12.47 8.61 17.86
N ILE A 68 -12.52 8.18 16.62
CA ILE A 68 -11.86 6.95 16.19
C ILE A 68 -10.69 7.28 15.24
N HIS A 69 -9.71 6.40 15.21
CA HIS A 69 -8.63 6.48 14.23
C HIS A 69 -9.08 5.81 12.93
N LYS A 70 -9.06 6.58 11.82
CA LYS A 70 -9.12 5.98 10.50
C LYS A 70 -7.76 5.33 10.24
N THR A 71 -7.74 4.05 9.90
CA THR A 71 -6.51 3.31 9.62
C THR A 71 -6.50 2.81 8.19
N ILE A 72 -5.31 2.69 7.63
CA ILE A 72 -5.08 1.93 6.40
C ILE A 72 -4.35 0.65 6.77
N GLU A 73 -4.91 -0.47 6.36
CA GLU A 73 -4.29 -1.78 6.47
C GLU A 73 -3.67 -2.16 5.12
N LEU A 74 -2.39 -2.52 5.15
CA LEU A 74 -1.61 -2.92 3.98
C LEU A 74 -0.85 -4.19 4.30
N TYR A 75 -0.71 -5.03 3.29
CA TYR A 75 0.09 -6.24 3.41
C TYR A 75 1.42 -6.06 2.69
N GLY A 76 2.48 -6.53 3.34
CA GLY A 76 3.84 -6.35 2.86
C GLY A 76 4.76 -7.48 3.26
N ARG A 77 6.04 -7.27 3.02
CA ARG A 77 7.09 -8.21 3.36
C ARG A 77 8.28 -7.49 3.95
N THR A 78 8.92 -8.10 4.95
CA THR A 78 10.16 -7.59 5.50
C THR A 78 11.32 -7.84 4.53
N GLU A 79 12.16 -6.85 4.34
CA GLU A 79 13.34 -6.91 3.49
C GLU A 79 14.54 -6.26 4.20
N PRO A 80 15.79 -6.61 3.85
CA PRO A 80 16.96 -5.87 4.29
C PRO A 80 16.91 -4.42 3.76
N ASP A 81 17.48 -3.49 4.51
CA ASP A 81 17.72 -2.14 3.99
C ASP A 81 18.63 -2.17 2.77
N ARG A 82 19.71 -2.96 2.88
CA ARG A 82 20.69 -3.19 1.81
C ARG A 82 21.08 -4.65 1.78
N ILE A 83 21.30 -5.14 0.57
CA ILE A 83 21.86 -6.46 0.33
C ILE A 83 22.94 -6.34 -0.75
N THR A 84 24.06 -7.00 -0.57
CA THR A 84 25.11 -7.07 -1.56
C THR A 84 25.76 -8.43 -1.60
N THR A 85 26.13 -8.88 -2.79
CA THR A 85 26.98 -10.03 -3.00
C THR A 85 28.38 -9.52 -3.27
N LEU A 86 29.32 -9.85 -2.37
CA LEU A 86 30.74 -9.58 -2.54
C LEU A 86 31.29 -10.51 -3.60
N LYS A 87 32.03 -9.95 -4.55
CA LYS A 87 32.65 -10.69 -5.63
C LYS A 87 34.17 -10.61 -5.53
N ALA A 88 34.88 -11.64 -6.03
CA ALA A 88 36.31 -11.57 -6.22
C ALA A 88 36.63 -10.55 -7.30
N GLU A 89 37.52 -9.61 -7.03
CA GLU A 89 37.98 -8.62 -8.02
C GLU A 89 39.21 -9.13 -8.77
N ILE A 90 39.92 -10.08 -8.16
CA ILE A 90 41.08 -10.77 -8.74
C ILE A 90 40.90 -12.29 -8.62
N HIS A 91 41.69 -13.02 -9.42
CA HIS A 91 41.73 -14.48 -9.35
C HIS A 91 42.77 -14.97 -8.35
N GLY A 92 42.50 -16.13 -7.74
CA GLY A 92 43.47 -16.78 -6.86
C GLY A 92 42.82 -17.78 -5.89
N LYS A 93 43.66 -18.42 -5.08
CA LYS A 93 43.22 -19.39 -4.11
C LYS A 93 42.79 -18.69 -2.80
N ILE A 94 41.68 -19.09 -2.23
CA ILE A 94 41.24 -18.64 -0.89
C ILE A 94 42.16 -19.30 0.14
N ILE A 95 42.90 -18.48 0.88
CA ILE A 95 43.84 -18.95 1.92
C ILE A 95 43.30 -18.83 3.32
N GLN A 96 42.31 -17.93 3.53
CA GLN A 96 41.73 -17.71 4.82
C GLN A 96 40.28 -17.22 4.68
N VAL A 97 39.41 -17.75 5.54
CA VAL A 97 38.04 -17.29 5.75
C VAL A 97 37.88 -16.94 7.21
N LEU A 98 37.56 -15.67 7.52
CA LEU A 98 37.52 -15.17 8.90
C LEU A 98 36.10 -15.03 9.41
N ALA A 99 35.14 -14.60 8.56
CA ALA A 99 33.76 -14.38 8.96
C ALA A 99 32.93 -15.68 8.87
N LYS A 100 32.13 -15.95 9.90
CA LYS A 100 31.24 -17.11 9.97
C LYS A 100 29.87 -16.77 9.36
N ARG A 101 29.24 -17.75 8.71
CA ARG A 101 27.84 -17.61 8.25
C ARG A 101 26.91 -17.31 9.42
N GLY A 102 26.00 -16.37 9.27
CA GLY A 102 25.07 -15.89 10.30
C GLY A 102 25.67 -14.91 11.31
N SER A 103 27.00 -14.62 11.25
CA SER A 103 27.60 -13.64 12.16
C SER A 103 27.37 -12.21 11.69
N LYS A 104 27.32 -11.29 12.64
CA LYS A 104 27.35 -9.85 12.38
C LYS A 104 28.78 -9.47 12.01
N VAL A 105 28.93 -8.70 10.94
CA VAL A 105 30.22 -8.17 10.46
C VAL A 105 30.13 -6.64 10.43
N ALA A 106 31.24 -5.99 10.79
CA ALA A 106 31.36 -4.53 10.77
C ALA A 106 31.84 -4.05 9.38
N LYS A 107 31.53 -2.81 9.02
CA LYS A 107 32.09 -2.17 7.82
C LYS A 107 33.62 -2.22 7.87
N GLY A 108 34.27 -2.72 6.79
CA GLY A 108 35.70 -2.88 6.66
C GLY A 108 36.27 -4.17 7.29
N GLU A 109 35.45 -4.97 7.96
CA GLU A 109 35.85 -6.27 8.50
C GLU A 109 36.22 -7.25 7.38
N ILE A 110 37.31 -8.01 7.62
CA ILE A 110 37.84 -8.94 6.60
C ILE A 110 36.99 -10.22 6.60
N ILE A 111 36.40 -10.55 5.47
CA ILE A 111 35.58 -11.74 5.26
C ILE A 111 36.44 -12.93 4.84
N ALA A 112 37.29 -12.70 3.81
CA ALA A 112 38.17 -13.73 3.26
C ALA A 112 39.47 -13.12 2.70
N LYS A 113 40.51 -13.94 2.52
CA LYS A 113 41.73 -13.54 1.87
C LYS A 113 42.07 -14.47 0.73
N ILE A 114 42.47 -13.88 -0.40
CA ILE A 114 43.02 -14.54 -1.58
C ILE A 114 44.54 -14.57 -1.45
N ALA A 115 45.18 -15.58 -1.97
CA ALA A 115 46.62 -15.71 -1.99
C ALA A 115 47.25 -14.57 -2.77
N LEU A 116 48.30 -13.95 -2.22
CA LEU A 116 49.05 -12.86 -2.88
C LEU A 116 49.84 -13.34 -4.10
N ASN A 117 50.14 -14.65 -4.15
CA ASN A 117 50.96 -15.26 -5.19
C ASN A 117 52.28 -14.45 -5.43
N ASP A 118 52.54 -14.00 -6.64
CA ASP A 118 53.74 -13.27 -7.06
C ASP A 118 53.55 -11.73 -7.07
N LEU A 119 52.39 -11.20 -6.71
CA LEU A 119 52.10 -9.76 -6.68
C LEU A 119 53.14 -8.95 -5.88
N PRO A 120 53.59 -9.38 -4.66
CA PRO A 120 54.59 -8.64 -3.92
C PRO A 120 55.93 -8.56 -4.65
N ALA A 121 56.34 -9.65 -5.34
CA ALA A 121 57.57 -9.68 -6.12
C ALA A 121 57.48 -8.76 -7.35
N GLN A 122 56.34 -8.74 -8.03
CA GLN A 122 56.09 -7.81 -9.14
C GLN A 122 56.10 -6.35 -8.66
N LEU A 123 55.52 -6.03 -7.53
CA LEU A 123 55.53 -4.69 -6.95
C LEU A 123 56.97 -4.26 -6.64
N THR A 124 57.78 -5.12 -5.98
CA THR A 124 59.20 -4.83 -5.70
C THR A 124 59.98 -4.57 -6.96
N ARG A 125 59.78 -5.37 -8.03
CA ARG A 125 60.40 -5.16 -9.33
C ARG A 125 60.03 -3.81 -9.95
N SER A 126 58.74 -3.46 -9.92
CA SER A 126 58.25 -2.19 -10.49
C SER A 126 58.78 -0.99 -9.70
N GLN A 127 58.91 -1.10 -8.36
CA GLN A 127 59.53 -0.07 -7.52
C GLN A 127 61.01 0.14 -7.87
N ALA A 128 61.78 -0.93 -8.15
CA ALA A 128 63.16 -0.81 -8.62
C ALA A 128 63.25 -0.13 -10.00
N LEU A 129 62.32 -0.45 -10.91
CA LEU A 129 62.19 0.20 -12.21
C LEU A 129 61.81 1.67 -12.09
N LEU A 130 60.93 2.04 -11.12
CA LEU A 130 60.62 3.42 -10.82
C LEU A 130 61.86 4.24 -10.52
N ASN A 131 62.69 3.78 -9.59
CA ASN A 131 63.94 4.47 -9.23
C ASN A 131 64.87 4.68 -10.46
N GLN A 132 64.99 3.69 -11.37
CA GLN A 132 65.70 3.85 -12.62
C GLN A 132 65.09 4.96 -13.48
N ARG A 133 63.78 4.96 -13.70
CA ARG A 133 63.10 5.95 -14.55
C ARG A 133 63.15 7.37 -13.97
N GLU A 134 63.12 7.51 -12.65
CA GLU A 134 63.30 8.79 -11.96
C GLU A 134 64.68 9.38 -12.29
N VAL A 135 65.75 8.58 -12.15
CA VAL A 135 67.10 9.04 -12.47
C VAL A 135 67.24 9.40 -13.96
N GLU A 136 66.64 8.60 -14.87
CA GLU A 136 66.66 8.89 -16.32
C GLU A 136 65.91 10.22 -16.62
N TYR A 137 64.75 10.42 -16.04
CA TYR A 137 63.98 11.66 -16.22
C TYR A 137 64.68 12.88 -15.65
N GLU A 138 65.27 12.78 -14.44
CA GLU A 138 66.04 13.87 -13.83
C GLU A 138 67.29 14.24 -14.69
N GLY A 139 67.97 13.22 -15.23
CA GLY A 139 69.09 13.43 -16.16
C GLY A 139 68.62 14.14 -17.43
N ALA A 140 67.55 13.69 -18.06
CA ALA A 140 66.97 14.30 -19.25
C ALA A 140 66.54 15.75 -18.99
N LEU A 141 65.97 16.02 -17.83
CA LEU A 141 65.54 17.35 -17.41
C LEU A 141 66.72 18.32 -17.25
N LYS A 142 67.78 17.87 -16.59
CA LYS A 142 69.02 18.67 -16.43
C LYS A 142 69.64 19.00 -17.77
N LEU A 143 69.84 18.02 -18.69
CA LEU A 143 70.37 18.19 -20.02
C LEU A 143 69.54 19.11 -20.91
N ASN A 144 68.20 18.99 -20.82
CA ASN A 144 67.29 19.84 -21.56
C ASN A 144 67.36 21.31 -21.07
N LYS A 145 67.47 21.55 -19.78
CA LYS A 145 67.64 22.90 -19.21
C LYS A 145 68.94 23.54 -19.66
N GLN A 146 69.98 22.74 -19.93
CA GLN A 146 71.30 23.18 -20.44
C GLN A 146 71.35 23.29 -21.97
N GLY A 147 70.26 22.94 -22.67
CA GLY A 147 70.18 22.98 -24.13
C GLY A 147 70.84 21.80 -24.86
N TYR A 148 71.33 20.80 -24.13
CA TYR A 148 72.05 19.64 -24.71
C TYR A 148 71.08 18.51 -25.15
N GLN A 149 69.80 18.58 -24.79
CA GLN A 149 68.80 17.56 -25.14
C GLN A 149 67.49 18.15 -25.61
N GLY A 150 66.86 17.58 -26.63
CA GLY A 150 65.63 18.03 -27.22
C GLY A 150 64.41 17.74 -26.31
N LYS A 151 63.35 18.54 -26.44
CA LYS A 151 62.09 18.39 -25.70
C LYS A 151 61.39 17.02 -25.88
N VAL A 152 61.65 16.39 -27.04
CA VAL A 152 61.05 15.07 -27.33
C VAL A 152 61.61 13.99 -26.40
N HIS A 153 62.95 13.97 -26.15
CA HIS A 153 63.52 13.00 -25.22
C HIS A 153 63.13 13.20 -23.79
N LEU A 154 62.97 14.47 -23.35
CA LEU A 154 62.41 14.79 -22.03
C LEU A 154 60.98 14.27 -21.91
N ALA A 155 60.16 14.49 -22.93
CA ALA A 155 58.77 14.00 -22.94
C ALA A 155 58.69 12.46 -22.92
N GLN A 156 59.62 11.78 -23.62
CA GLN A 156 59.71 10.31 -23.61
C GLN A 156 60.11 9.75 -22.24
N SER A 157 61.13 10.34 -21.58
CA SER A 157 61.53 9.89 -20.23
C SER A 157 60.47 10.17 -19.19
N TYR A 158 59.71 11.28 -19.29
CA TYR A 158 58.57 11.55 -18.46
C TYR A 158 57.41 10.52 -18.67
N ALA A 159 57.09 10.22 -19.92
CA ALA A 159 56.06 9.22 -20.23
C ALA A 159 56.45 7.81 -19.72
N ALA A 160 57.75 7.45 -19.80
CA ALA A 160 58.24 6.19 -19.25
C ALA A 160 58.14 6.14 -17.72
N LEU A 161 58.44 7.22 -17.03
CA LEU A 161 58.26 7.36 -15.57
C LEU A 161 56.81 7.17 -15.18
N GLU A 162 55.88 7.90 -15.84
CA GLU A 162 54.46 7.81 -15.55
C GLU A 162 53.85 6.42 -15.83
N SER A 163 54.37 5.72 -16.85
CA SER A 163 53.94 4.35 -17.13
C SER A 163 54.30 3.39 -15.99
N VAL A 164 55.45 3.54 -15.34
CA VAL A 164 55.82 2.71 -14.19
C VAL A 164 55.03 3.08 -12.94
N ASN A 165 54.74 4.37 -12.73
CA ASN A 165 53.88 4.82 -11.65
C ASN A 165 52.48 4.21 -11.77
N ALA A 166 51.92 4.19 -12.99
CA ALA A 166 50.61 3.57 -13.25
C ALA A 166 50.65 2.05 -12.97
N GLU A 167 51.71 1.34 -13.34
CA GLU A 167 51.89 -0.09 -13.09
C GLU A 167 51.98 -0.40 -11.59
N ILE A 168 52.73 0.40 -10.82
CA ILE A 168 52.80 0.27 -9.36
C ILE A 168 51.40 0.43 -8.76
N LYS A 169 50.68 1.47 -9.19
CA LYS A 169 49.35 1.73 -8.68
C LYS A 169 48.37 0.57 -8.95
N ARG A 170 48.44 -0.03 -10.15
CA ARG A 170 47.69 -1.23 -10.51
C ARG A 170 48.01 -2.40 -9.57
N LEU A 171 49.31 -2.68 -9.35
CA LEU A 171 49.72 -3.78 -8.45
C LEU A 171 49.30 -3.56 -6.99
N GLU A 172 49.37 -2.31 -6.50
CA GLU A 172 48.85 -1.95 -5.16
C GLU A 172 47.38 -2.24 -5.03
N LEU A 173 46.56 -1.91 -6.06
CA LEU A 173 45.14 -2.22 -6.11
C LEU A 173 44.88 -3.72 -6.13
N ASP A 174 45.61 -4.47 -6.96
CA ASP A 174 45.49 -5.93 -7.06
C ASP A 174 45.81 -6.58 -5.69
N ILE A 175 46.84 -6.11 -4.99
CA ILE A 175 47.17 -6.56 -3.62
C ILE A 175 46.07 -6.20 -2.64
N ALA A 176 45.49 -4.99 -2.73
CA ALA A 176 44.40 -4.59 -1.88
C ALA A 176 43.15 -5.47 -2.11
N HIS A 177 42.86 -5.86 -3.35
CA HIS A 177 41.75 -6.72 -3.75
C HIS A 177 41.92 -8.18 -3.31
N THR A 178 43.10 -8.60 -2.85
CA THR A 178 43.28 -9.91 -2.21
C THR A 178 42.55 -9.99 -0.87
N ILE A 179 42.22 -8.85 -0.25
CA ILE A 179 41.56 -8.78 1.07
C ILE A 179 40.11 -8.37 0.87
N ILE A 180 39.23 -9.34 0.94
CA ILE A 180 37.77 -9.11 0.75
C ILE A 180 37.19 -8.60 2.05
N LYS A 181 36.61 -7.39 2.03
CA LYS A 181 36.05 -6.68 3.19
C LYS A 181 34.58 -6.43 3.03
N ALA A 182 33.87 -6.36 4.17
CA ALA A 182 32.47 -5.94 4.22
C ALA A 182 32.32 -4.44 3.89
N PRO A 183 31.47 -4.05 2.92
CA PRO A 183 31.27 -2.65 2.50
C PRO A 183 30.44 -1.85 3.51
N PHE A 184 29.62 -2.52 4.29
CA PHE A 184 28.80 -1.96 5.36
C PHE A 184 28.61 -2.98 6.48
N THR A 185 28.13 -2.51 7.63
CA THR A 185 27.80 -3.38 8.77
C THR A 185 26.52 -4.15 8.48
N GLY A 186 26.53 -5.47 8.69
CA GLY A 186 25.36 -6.31 8.40
C GLY A 186 25.55 -7.75 8.89
N ILE A 187 24.72 -8.65 8.43
CA ILE A 187 24.81 -10.09 8.70
C ILE A 187 25.37 -10.79 7.46
N LEU A 188 26.40 -11.59 7.65
CA LEU A 188 26.91 -12.49 6.60
C LEU A 188 25.93 -13.64 6.41
N ASN A 189 24.98 -13.48 5.48
CA ASN A 189 23.92 -14.43 5.29
C ASN A 189 24.39 -15.72 4.58
N THR A 190 25.17 -15.56 3.52
CA THR A 190 25.66 -16.67 2.72
C THR A 190 27.15 -16.49 2.43
N ARG A 191 27.89 -17.59 2.47
CA ARG A 191 29.28 -17.66 2.01
C ARG A 191 29.36 -18.73 0.94
N TYR A 192 29.91 -18.37 -0.20
CA TYR A 192 29.98 -19.23 -1.39
C TYR A 192 31.34 -19.94 -1.52
N VAL A 193 32.36 -19.53 -0.75
CA VAL A 193 33.71 -20.04 -0.84
C VAL A 193 34.22 -20.61 0.49
N GLU A 194 35.13 -21.57 0.39
CA GLU A 194 35.84 -22.18 1.52
C GLU A 194 37.34 -22.02 1.34
N VAL A 195 38.09 -22.27 2.43
CA VAL A 195 39.57 -22.28 2.37
C VAL A 195 40.01 -23.40 1.44
N GLY A 196 40.82 -23.03 0.43
CA GLY A 196 41.32 -23.97 -0.58
C GLY A 196 40.67 -23.81 -1.95
N ASP A 197 39.51 -23.17 -2.03
CA ASP A 197 38.85 -22.90 -3.29
C ASP A 197 39.67 -21.93 -4.16
N TYR A 198 39.57 -22.10 -5.47
CA TYR A 198 40.13 -21.18 -6.45
C TYR A 198 39.03 -20.36 -7.06
N VAL A 199 39.14 -19.03 -7.02
CA VAL A 199 38.16 -18.09 -7.55
C VAL A 199 38.71 -17.32 -8.75
N ALA A 200 37.86 -17.00 -9.70
CA ALA A 200 38.10 -16.09 -10.78
C ALA A 200 37.55 -14.68 -10.47
N SER A 201 38.02 -13.69 -11.19
CA SER A 201 37.42 -12.34 -11.09
C SER A 201 35.94 -12.39 -11.50
N GLY A 202 35.06 -11.85 -10.64
CA GLY A 202 33.63 -11.85 -10.80
C GLY A 202 32.90 -12.94 -10.03
N ASP A 203 33.58 -13.94 -9.48
CA ASP A 203 32.98 -15.02 -8.70
C ASP A 203 32.41 -14.50 -7.37
N ASP A 204 31.27 -15.09 -6.95
CA ASP A 204 30.61 -14.73 -5.72
C ASP A 204 31.37 -15.29 -4.51
N ILE A 205 31.67 -14.44 -3.54
CA ILE A 205 32.37 -14.79 -2.30
C ILE A 205 31.41 -14.92 -1.12
N ALA A 206 30.60 -13.90 -0.90
CA ALA A 206 29.69 -13.84 0.23
C ALA A 206 28.56 -12.86 -0.02
N MET A 207 27.41 -13.12 0.61
CA MET A 207 26.27 -12.21 0.62
C MET A 207 26.10 -11.62 2.02
N ILE A 208 26.06 -10.29 2.09
CA ILE A 208 25.86 -9.52 3.31
C ILE A 208 24.51 -8.77 3.20
N ALA A 209 23.70 -8.85 4.26
CA ALA A 209 22.43 -8.15 4.38
C ALA A 209 22.45 -7.21 5.59
N ASP A 210 22.02 -5.97 5.38
CA ASP A 210 21.83 -4.99 6.44
C ASP A 210 20.36 -5.13 6.94
N LEU A 211 20.20 -5.58 8.17
CA LEU A 211 18.89 -5.80 8.78
C LEU A 211 18.53 -4.70 9.80
N ASP A 212 19.31 -3.65 9.93
CA ASP A 212 19.08 -2.55 10.87
C ASP A 212 19.34 -1.19 10.18
N PRO A 213 18.29 -0.47 9.78
CA PRO A 213 16.87 -0.79 9.99
C PRO A 213 16.37 -1.95 9.11
N LEU A 214 15.35 -2.67 9.58
CA LEU A 214 14.61 -3.61 8.75
C LEU A 214 13.52 -2.86 7.98
N ILE A 215 13.31 -3.18 6.72
CA ILE A 215 12.35 -2.51 5.86
C ILE A 215 11.13 -3.41 5.65
N VAL A 216 9.95 -2.85 5.82
CA VAL A 216 8.71 -3.49 5.35
C VAL A 216 8.29 -2.81 4.06
N ARG A 217 8.30 -3.58 3.00
CA ARG A 217 7.83 -3.14 1.69
C ARG A 217 6.40 -3.59 1.48
N ALA A 218 5.52 -2.64 1.22
CA ALA A 218 4.11 -2.87 0.93
C ALA A 218 3.68 -2.08 -0.31
N HIS A 219 2.46 -2.32 -0.75
CA HIS A 219 1.87 -1.66 -1.91
C HIS A 219 0.53 -1.05 -1.51
N ALA A 220 0.39 0.25 -1.76
CA ALA A 220 -0.82 1.01 -1.53
C ALA A 220 -1.54 1.30 -2.86
N THR A 221 -2.86 1.26 -2.87
CA THR A 221 -3.66 1.64 -4.04
C THR A 221 -3.61 3.15 -4.27
N GLU A 222 -4.04 3.61 -5.44
CA GLU A 222 -4.12 5.04 -5.78
C GLU A 222 -4.98 5.83 -4.78
N GLN A 223 -6.08 5.24 -4.30
CA GLN A 223 -6.94 5.88 -3.30
C GLN A 223 -6.25 5.99 -1.93
N GLN A 224 -5.49 4.97 -1.54
CA GLN A 224 -4.79 4.92 -0.25
C GLN A 224 -3.57 5.86 -0.24
N ILE A 225 -2.81 5.93 -1.36
CA ILE A 225 -1.56 6.70 -1.42
C ILE A 225 -1.78 8.19 -1.18
N SER A 226 -2.92 8.73 -1.62
CA SER A 226 -3.28 10.14 -1.43
C SER A 226 -3.42 10.55 0.05
N GLN A 227 -3.61 9.57 0.94
CA GLN A 227 -3.80 9.76 2.38
C GLN A 227 -2.51 9.49 3.17
N LEU A 228 -1.46 8.99 2.52
CA LEU A 228 -0.18 8.64 3.14
C LEU A 228 0.83 9.79 3.00
N SER A 229 1.66 9.94 4.02
CA SER A 229 2.74 10.92 4.05
C SER A 229 3.98 10.34 4.72
N VAL A 230 5.16 10.68 4.19
CA VAL A 230 6.44 10.27 4.78
C VAL A 230 6.53 10.80 6.21
N GLY A 231 7.02 9.95 7.12
CA GLY A 231 7.13 10.23 8.55
C GLY A 231 5.95 9.72 9.39
N GLN A 232 4.86 9.26 8.78
CA GLN A 232 3.75 8.64 9.53
C GLN A 232 4.21 7.39 10.25
N VAL A 233 3.64 7.20 11.44
CA VAL A 233 3.86 6.01 12.26
C VAL A 233 3.01 4.86 11.72
N ALA A 234 3.63 3.68 11.60
CA ALA A 234 2.98 2.45 11.20
C ALA A 234 3.19 1.38 12.28
N GLN A 235 2.12 0.71 12.66
CA GLN A 235 2.18 -0.52 13.43
C GLN A 235 2.41 -1.68 12.47
N VAL A 236 3.41 -2.49 12.75
CA VAL A 236 3.76 -3.65 11.94
C VAL A 236 3.52 -4.91 12.75
N THR A 237 2.71 -5.80 12.22
CA THR A 237 2.47 -7.13 12.79
C THR A 237 3.05 -8.17 11.83
N LEU A 238 4.03 -8.93 12.28
CA LEU A 238 4.61 -10.03 11.51
C LEU A 238 3.77 -11.29 11.64
N LEU A 239 3.85 -12.17 10.66
CA LEU A 239 3.09 -13.43 10.65
C LEU A 239 3.36 -14.33 11.88
N ASN A 240 4.53 -14.22 12.50
CA ASN A 240 4.87 -14.92 13.73
C ASN A 240 4.29 -14.28 15.02
N GLY A 241 3.44 -13.25 14.88
CA GLY A 241 2.82 -12.52 15.98
C GLY A 241 3.69 -11.42 16.61
N ALA A 242 4.94 -11.26 16.17
CA ALA A 242 5.78 -10.16 16.67
C ALA A 242 5.23 -8.82 16.15
N GLN A 243 5.18 -7.85 17.06
CA GLN A 243 4.75 -6.48 16.76
C GLN A 243 5.93 -5.53 16.87
N ALA A 244 5.99 -4.59 15.95
CA ALA A 244 6.98 -3.53 15.93
C ALA A 244 6.33 -2.22 15.47
N GLN A 245 6.87 -1.11 15.94
CA GLN A 245 6.49 0.22 15.46
C GLN A 245 7.55 0.69 14.45
N GLY A 246 7.09 1.20 13.32
CA GLY A 246 7.95 1.75 12.29
C GLY A 246 7.49 3.11 11.82
N LYS A 247 8.25 3.68 10.89
CA LYS A 247 7.92 4.95 10.24
C LYS A 247 7.92 4.78 8.72
N LEU A 248 6.93 5.37 8.08
CA LEU A 248 6.87 5.44 6.62
C LEU A 248 8.01 6.33 6.12
N ARG A 249 9.04 5.72 5.52
CA ARG A 249 10.24 6.43 5.05
C ARG A 249 10.19 6.80 3.58
N TYR A 250 9.46 6.04 2.78
CA TYR A 250 9.44 6.21 1.34
C TYR A 250 8.07 5.88 0.74
N ILE A 251 7.68 6.68 -0.23
CA ILE A 251 6.51 6.52 -1.08
C ILE A 251 6.99 6.65 -2.52
N ALA A 252 6.74 5.65 -3.35
CA ALA A 252 7.11 5.70 -4.77
C ALA A 252 6.31 6.78 -5.50
N SER A 253 7.00 7.60 -6.30
CA SER A 253 6.38 8.64 -7.13
C SER A 253 5.80 8.09 -8.43
N VAL A 254 6.08 6.81 -8.77
CA VAL A 254 5.59 6.13 -9.97
C VAL A 254 4.92 4.84 -9.53
N GLY A 255 3.68 4.65 -9.95
CA GLY A 255 2.91 3.43 -9.71
C GLY A 255 3.40 2.28 -10.60
N ASN A 256 3.04 1.07 -10.22
CA ASN A 256 3.22 -0.11 -11.05
C ASN A 256 1.99 -0.25 -11.96
N ASP A 257 2.16 -0.14 -13.28
CA ASP A 257 1.09 -0.15 -14.28
C ASP A 257 0.31 -1.48 -14.30
N ALA A 258 0.97 -2.60 -13.94
CA ALA A 258 0.32 -3.91 -13.96
C ALA A 258 -0.64 -4.11 -12.76
N THR A 259 -0.40 -3.44 -11.63
CA THR A 259 -1.16 -3.63 -10.40
C THR A 259 -1.91 -2.38 -9.94
N ASN A 260 -1.68 -1.23 -10.58
CA ASN A 260 -2.18 0.09 -10.17
C ASN A 260 -1.90 0.39 -8.69
N THR A 261 -0.70 0.03 -8.23
CA THR A 261 -0.28 0.26 -6.84
C THR A 261 1.03 1.02 -6.77
N PHE A 262 1.23 1.72 -5.68
CA PHE A 262 2.45 2.44 -5.36
C PHE A 262 3.21 1.71 -4.26
N LYS A 263 4.51 1.54 -4.47
CA LYS A 263 5.39 0.95 -3.47
C LYS A 263 5.60 1.92 -2.32
N ILE A 264 5.47 1.42 -1.10
CA ILE A 264 5.83 2.13 0.13
C ILE A 264 6.83 1.33 0.94
N GLU A 265 7.63 2.02 1.74
CA GLU A 265 8.61 1.39 2.63
C GLU A 265 8.47 1.98 4.03
N VAL A 266 8.31 1.09 5.00
CA VAL A 266 8.29 1.41 6.42
C VAL A 266 9.57 0.87 7.04
N GLU A 267 10.32 1.73 7.73
CA GLU A 267 11.52 1.34 8.46
C GLU A 267 11.20 0.95 9.90
N ILE A 268 11.82 -0.10 10.39
CA ILE A 268 11.69 -0.64 11.74
C ILE A 268 13.08 -0.76 12.35
N ASP A 269 13.26 -0.27 13.57
CA ASP A 269 14.48 -0.49 14.37
C ASP A 269 14.68 -1.98 14.65
N ASN A 270 15.83 -2.54 14.29
CA ASN A 270 16.16 -3.95 14.47
C ASN A 270 17.59 -4.16 15.01
N LYS A 271 18.01 -3.29 15.94
CA LYS A 271 19.39 -3.28 16.50
C LYS A 271 19.86 -4.63 17.03
N LYS A 272 18.93 -5.44 17.54
CA LYS A 272 19.20 -6.78 18.05
C LYS A 272 19.17 -7.87 16.98
N ALA A 273 18.85 -7.53 15.73
CA ALA A 273 18.67 -8.45 14.60
C ALA A 273 17.72 -9.65 14.91
N ASN A 274 16.72 -9.42 15.78
CA ASN A 274 15.75 -10.45 16.15
C ASN A 274 14.64 -10.62 15.10
N LEU A 275 14.42 -9.60 14.27
CA LEU A 275 13.46 -9.62 13.18
C LEU A 275 14.19 -10.06 11.90
N LEU A 276 13.62 -11.02 11.23
CA LEU A 276 14.18 -11.59 10.00
C LEU A 276 13.58 -10.91 8.77
N ALA A 277 14.37 -10.81 7.71
CA ALA A 277 13.88 -10.45 6.39
C ALA A 277 13.20 -11.63 5.71
N GLY A 278 12.26 -11.33 4.80
CA GLY A 278 11.52 -12.32 4.04
C GLY A 278 10.20 -12.77 4.67
N LEU A 279 9.80 -12.20 5.81
CA LEU A 279 8.53 -12.53 6.48
C LEU A 279 7.39 -11.67 5.94
N SER A 280 6.21 -12.27 5.80
CA SER A 280 4.98 -11.53 5.53
C SER A 280 4.60 -10.70 6.75
N SER A 281 4.06 -9.52 6.51
CA SER A 281 3.69 -8.57 7.53
C SER A 281 2.43 -7.81 7.15
N GLU A 282 1.68 -7.41 8.17
CA GLU A 282 0.57 -6.49 8.09
C GLU A 282 1.01 -5.13 8.65
N LEU A 283 0.69 -4.09 7.93
CA LEU A 283 0.96 -2.70 8.28
C LEU A 283 -0.36 -2.01 8.59
N THR A 284 -0.50 -1.45 9.76
CA THR A 284 -1.61 -0.57 10.14
C THR A 284 -1.06 0.84 10.28
N ILE A 285 -1.50 1.75 9.42
CA ILE A 285 -1.07 3.16 9.43
C ILE A 285 -2.23 4.01 9.88
N ASP A 286 -2.02 4.75 10.98
CA ASP A 286 -2.99 5.70 11.49
C ASP A 286 -3.03 6.95 10.61
N LEU A 287 -4.22 7.32 10.13
CA LEU A 287 -4.43 8.51 9.31
C LEU A 287 -4.84 9.69 10.20
N ALA A 288 -6.13 9.90 10.32
CA ALA A 288 -6.71 11.01 11.04
C ALA A 288 -7.65 10.53 12.15
N ARG A 289 -7.74 11.32 13.22
CA ARG A 289 -8.83 11.17 14.19
C ARG A 289 -10.06 11.82 13.61
N LEU A 290 -11.13 11.04 13.47
CA LEU A 290 -12.40 11.48 12.97
C LEU A 290 -13.48 11.24 14.02
N SER A 291 -14.44 12.18 14.12
CA SER A 291 -15.66 11.93 14.88
C SER A 291 -16.55 11.01 14.06
N ALA A 292 -16.86 9.84 14.60
CA ALA A 292 -17.70 8.84 13.96
C ALA A 292 -18.73 8.31 14.95
N ILE A 293 -19.90 7.95 14.42
CA ILE A 293 -21.01 7.38 15.20
C ILE A 293 -21.12 5.90 14.85
N LYS A 294 -21.21 5.05 15.87
CA LYS A 294 -21.42 3.61 15.69
C LYS A 294 -22.90 3.30 15.59
N ILE A 295 -23.29 2.63 14.53
CA ILE A 295 -24.67 2.17 14.33
C ILE A 295 -24.72 0.71 13.86
N SER A 296 -25.92 0.10 13.97
CA SER A 296 -26.17 -1.19 13.32
C SER A 296 -26.28 -1.01 11.80
N PRO A 297 -25.73 -1.92 10.97
CA PRO A 297 -25.89 -1.91 9.52
C PRO A 297 -27.36 -1.89 9.06
N ALA A 298 -28.28 -2.40 9.88
CA ALA A 298 -29.72 -2.40 9.60
C ALA A 298 -30.34 -0.99 9.50
N LEU A 299 -29.65 0.06 9.99
CA LEU A 299 -30.12 1.44 9.96
C LEU A 299 -29.70 2.19 8.70
N LEU A 300 -28.92 1.56 7.83
CA LEU A 300 -28.56 2.14 6.54
C LEU A 300 -29.79 2.24 5.63
N ALA A 301 -29.87 3.34 4.92
CA ALA A 301 -30.91 3.59 3.93
C ALA A 301 -30.27 4.07 2.63
N LEU A 302 -30.99 3.96 1.52
CA LEU A 302 -30.63 4.54 0.24
C LEU A 302 -31.53 5.72 -0.06
N ASP A 303 -30.98 6.77 -0.68
CA ASP A 303 -31.77 7.85 -1.26
C ASP A 303 -32.28 7.46 -2.67
N GLU A 304 -33.01 8.37 -3.31
CA GLU A 304 -33.54 8.16 -4.67
C GLU A 304 -32.44 8.07 -5.74
N GLN A 305 -31.25 8.56 -5.46
CA GLN A 305 -30.07 8.52 -6.32
C GLN A 305 -29.19 7.28 -6.07
N GLY A 306 -29.52 6.46 -5.05
CA GLY A 306 -28.76 5.27 -4.69
C GLY A 306 -27.60 5.53 -3.74
N ASN A 307 -27.47 6.72 -3.15
CA ASN A 307 -26.43 6.98 -2.15
C ASN A 307 -26.79 6.33 -0.82
N ILE A 308 -25.78 5.80 -0.15
CA ILE A 308 -25.94 5.22 1.19
C ILE A 308 -25.95 6.33 2.22
N GLY A 309 -26.89 6.28 3.15
CA GLY A 309 -27.04 7.27 4.20
C GLY A 309 -27.83 6.77 5.39
N VAL A 310 -28.09 7.68 6.31
CA VAL A 310 -28.87 7.42 7.54
C VAL A 310 -29.99 8.44 7.63
N LYS A 311 -31.18 7.98 8.04
CA LYS A 311 -32.31 8.87 8.35
C LYS A 311 -32.22 9.35 9.78
N SER A 312 -32.16 10.65 9.96
CA SER A 312 -32.14 11.34 11.26
C SER A 312 -33.35 12.28 11.40
N VAL A 313 -33.68 12.67 12.62
CA VAL A 313 -34.77 13.63 12.89
C VAL A 313 -34.18 14.93 13.40
N LYS A 314 -34.54 16.05 12.77
CA LYS A 314 -34.25 17.40 13.29
C LYS A 314 -35.54 18.24 13.28
N LYS A 315 -35.92 18.78 14.41
CA LYS A 315 -37.18 19.60 14.56
C LYS A 315 -38.41 18.88 14.00
N SER A 316 -38.57 17.57 14.33
CA SER A 316 -39.67 16.72 13.86
C SER A 316 -39.76 16.54 12.33
N ILE A 317 -38.68 16.77 11.61
CA ILE A 317 -38.55 16.53 10.16
C ILE A 317 -37.48 15.48 9.94
N VAL A 318 -37.75 14.54 9.05
CA VAL A 318 -36.77 13.50 8.63
C VAL A 318 -35.76 14.10 7.70
N HIS A 319 -34.50 13.91 8.02
CA HIS A 319 -33.37 14.26 7.17
C HIS A 319 -32.61 13.00 6.75
N PHE A 320 -32.34 12.89 5.47
CA PHE A 320 -31.38 11.90 4.94
C PHE A 320 -29.99 12.53 4.94
N THR A 321 -29.05 11.88 5.60
CA THR A 321 -27.64 12.34 5.62
C THR A 321 -26.78 11.29 4.94
N PRO A 322 -26.14 11.61 3.81
CA PRO A 322 -25.14 10.73 3.21
C PRO A 322 -23.99 10.50 4.19
N ILE A 323 -23.48 9.28 4.22
CA ILE A 323 -22.41 8.88 5.17
C ILE A 323 -21.25 8.23 4.46
N GLU A 324 -20.08 8.25 5.10
CA GLU A 324 -18.92 7.45 4.73
C GLU A 324 -18.66 6.42 5.82
N ILE A 325 -18.56 5.14 5.44
CA ILE A 325 -18.22 4.06 6.36
C ILE A 325 -16.71 4.08 6.57
N ILE A 326 -16.27 4.27 7.82
CA ILE A 326 -14.86 4.34 8.20
C ILE A 326 -14.32 2.98 8.64
N LYS A 327 -15.12 2.24 9.42
CA LYS A 327 -14.75 0.93 9.96
C LYS A 327 -15.98 0.05 10.13
N SER A 328 -15.81 -1.24 9.82
CA SER A 328 -16.83 -2.24 10.07
C SER A 328 -16.34 -3.21 11.15
N GLU A 329 -17.16 -3.43 12.17
CA GLU A 329 -16.89 -4.35 13.27
C GLU A 329 -18.04 -5.38 13.37
N SER A 330 -17.83 -6.44 14.11
CA SER A 330 -18.84 -7.51 14.25
C SER A 330 -20.13 -7.05 14.90
N ASP A 331 -20.10 -5.98 15.70
CA ASP A 331 -21.20 -5.42 16.48
C ASP A 331 -21.73 -4.09 15.95
N GLY A 332 -21.22 -3.60 14.80
CA GLY A 332 -21.68 -2.37 14.16
C GLY A 332 -20.71 -1.78 13.17
N ILE A 333 -21.11 -0.67 12.59
CA ILE A 333 -20.33 0.09 11.64
C ILE A 333 -20.12 1.52 12.16
N TRP A 334 -18.93 2.04 11.94
CA TRP A 334 -18.55 3.42 12.27
C TRP A 334 -18.70 4.30 11.03
N LEU A 335 -19.46 5.39 11.16
CA LEU A 335 -19.75 6.30 10.06
C LEU A 335 -19.38 7.73 10.41
N THR A 336 -18.99 8.48 9.39
CA THR A 336 -18.87 9.95 9.44
C THR A 336 -19.98 10.62 8.64
N GLY A 337 -20.10 11.95 8.78
CA GLY A 337 -21.14 12.77 8.12
C GLY A 337 -22.30 13.17 9.02
N LEU A 338 -22.46 12.56 10.20
CA LEU A 338 -23.55 12.84 11.12
C LEU A 338 -23.23 13.91 12.17
N GLY A 339 -21.96 14.37 12.27
CA GLY A 339 -21.50 15.32 13.28
C GLY A 339 -21.15 14.65 14.61
N GLU A 340 -21.10 15.45 15.68
CA GLU A 340 -20.77 14.98 17.04
C GLU A 340 -21.95 14.33 17.76
N GLN A 341 -23.17 14.63 17.34
CA GLN A 341 -24.40 14.05 17.87
C GLN A 341 -25.45 13.97 16.77
N ALA A 342 -26.17 12.86 16.70
CA ALA A 342 -27.26 12.67 15.76
C ALA A 342 -28.43 11.89 16.38
N ASP A 343 -29.62 12.35 16.11
CA ASP A 343 -30.89 11.67 16.48
C ASP A 343 -31.28 10.76 15.32
N ILE A 344 -30.95 9.48 15.42
CA ILE A 344 -31.07 8.49 14.34
C ILE A 344 -32.38 7.72 14.50
N ILE A 345 -33.10 7.54 13.40
CA ILE A 345 -34.32 6.72 13.38
C ILE A 345 -33.93 5.24 13.46
N VAL A 346 -34.27 4.58 14.56
CA VAL A 346 -33.94 3.16 14.78
C VAL A 346 -35.10 2.24 14.43
N LEU A 347 -36.36 2.74 14.41
CA LEU A 347 -37.54 1.99 13.99
C LEU A 347 -38.49 2.91 13.22
N GLY A 348 -39.08 2.37 12.14
CA GLY A 348 -40.02 3.14 11.30
C GLY A 348 -39.34 3.81 10.08
N GLN A 349 -38.06 3.67 9.92
CA GLN A 349 -37.27 4.29 8.81
C GLN A 349 -37.78 3.92 7.40
N GLY A 350 -38.36 2.73 7.21
CA GLY A 350 -38.89 2.28 5.92
C GLY A 350 -40.19 2.98 5.51
N PHE A 351 -40.88 3.62 6.45
CA PHE A 351 -42.21 4.23 6.23
C PHE A 351 -42.14 5.76 6.05
N VAL A 352 -40.96 6.35 6.20
CA VAL A 352 -40.77 7.82 6.13
C VAL A 352 -39.72 8.18 5.08
N ARG A 353 -39.91 9.35 4.45
CA ARG A 353 -38.98 9.91 3.45
C ARG A 353 -38.31 11.17 4.00
N ALA A 354 -37.24 11.57 3.37
CA ALA A 354 -36.62 12.85 3.65
C ALA A 354 -37.63 14.00 3.43
N GLY A 355 -37.77 14.89 4.41
CA GLY A 355 -38.75 15.97 4.40
C GLY A 355 -40.09 15.68 5.11
N ASP A 356 -40.39 14.43 5.41
CA ASP A 356 -41.62 14.08 6.11
C ASP A 356 -41.63 14.61 7.56
N ARG A 357 -42.79 15.06 8.01
CA ARG A 357 -43.00 15.34 9.44
C ARG A 357 -43.29 14.07 10.19
N VAL A 358 -42.61 13.89 11.32
CA VAL A 358 -42.75 12.70 12.18
C VAL A 358 -42.90 13.08 13.64
N GLU A 359 -43.56 12.21 14.36
CA GLU A 359 -43.58 12.23 15.82
C GLU A 359 -42.43 11.35 16.32
N ALA A 360 -41.40 11.98 16.84
CA ALA A 360 -40.17 11.28 17.31
C ALA A 360 -40.39 10.79 18.74
N ILE A 361 -40.33 9.48 18.95
CA ILE A 361 -40.34 8.85 20.27
C ILE A 361 -38.88 8.55 20.62
N PHE A 362 -38.36 9.28 21.60
CA PHE A 362 -36.98 9.07 22.08
C PHE A 362 -36.98 7.96 23.13
N ASP A 363 -36.11 6.96 22.92
CA ASP A 363 -35.78 6.03 23.99
C ASP A 363 -34.97 6.75 25.07
N LYS A 364 -35.33 6.52 26.33
CA LYS A 364 -34.47 6.94 27.45
C LYS A 364 -33.19 6.17 27.36
N VAL A 365 -32.08 6.88 27.23
CA VAL A 365 -30.72 6.30 27.27
C VAL A 365 -30.61 5.51 28.59
N ASP A 366 -30.55 4.18 28.49
CA ASP A 366 -30.18 3.35 29.64
C ASP A 366 -28.68 3.57 29.90
N ASP A 367 -28.39 4.29 30.96
CA ASP A 367 -27.04 4.66 31.46
C ASP A 367 -26.30 3.41 32.05
N LYS A 368 -26.42 2.24 31.39
CA LYS A 368 -25.80 0.98 31.85
C LYS A 368 -24.42 0.69 31.31
N ALA A 369 -23.86 1.56 30.43
CA ALA A 369 -22.53 1.31 29.85
C ALA A 369 -21.36 1.88 30.66
N SER A 370 -21.60 2.73 31.68
CA SER A 370 -20.52 3.36 32.47
C SER A 370 -20.07 2.58 33.70
N ASN A 371 -20.75 1.48 34.08
CA ASN A 371 -20.46 0.77 35.35
C ASN A 371 -19.74 -0.58 35.21
N SER A 372 -19.30 -0.97 34.02
CA SER A 372 -18.54 -2.24 33.85
C SER A 372 -17.02 -2.07 33.90
N THR A 373 -16.48 -0.86 33.77
CA THR A 373 -15.03 -0.63 33.77
C THR A 373 -14.46 -0.43 35.18
N ASP A 374 -15.27 0.03 36.15
CA ASP A 374 -14.77 0.25 37.52
C ASP A 374 -14.73 -1.03 38.39
N LYS A 375 -15.45 -2.08 38.02
CA LYS A 375 -15.41 -3.35 38.79
C LYS A 375 -14.22 -4.25 38.47
N GLN A 376 -13.57 -4.08 37.32
CA GLN A 376 -12.35 -4.86 36.98
C GLN A 376 -11.06 -4.25 37.55
N ALA A 377 -11.01 -2.96 37.80
CA ALA A 377 -9.86 -2.30 38.41
C ALA A 377 -9.73 -2.60 39.92
N ALA A 378 -10.82 -2.86 40.62
CA ALA A 378 -10.82 -3.15 42.05
C ALA A 378 -10.44 -4.59 42.41
N THR A 379 -10.54 -5.53 41.46
CA THR A 379 -10.23 -6.96 41.74
C THR A 379 -8.75 -7.32 41.52
N VAL A 380 -8.00 -6.51 40.77
CA VAL A 380 -6.58 -6.76 40.51
C VAL A 380 -5.69 -6.25 41.65
N THR A 381 -6.14 -5.27 42.45
CA THR A 381 -5.34 -4.69 43.54
C THR A 381 -5.39 -5.55 44.84
N ALA A 382 -6.34 -6.47 44.96
CA ALA A 382 -6.47 -7.33 46.15
C ALA A 382 -5.72 -8.67 46.07
N ALA A 383 -5.11 -9.02 44.96
CA ALA A 383 -4.42 -10.30 44.75
C ALA A 383 -2.89 -10.23 44.90
N THR A 384 -2.32 -9.04 45.18
CA THR A 384 -0.84 -8.87 45.32
C THR A 384 -0.36 -8.66 46.76
N GLN A 385 -1.25 -8.84 47.74
CA GLN A 385 -0.84 -8.89 49.17
C GLN A 385 -1.37 -10.18 49.84
N LYS A 386 -0.75 -11.30 49.48
CA LYS A 386 -0.67 -12.47 50.37
C LYS A 386 0.50 -13.34 49.96
#